data_278aab3f830f73c6d0013b49aa6d8057
#
_entry.id   278aab3f830f73c6d0013b49aa6d8057
#
_cell.length_a   1.000
_cell.length_b   1.000
_cell.length_c   1.000
_cell.angle_alpha   90.00
_cell.angle_beta   90.00
_cell.angle_gamma   90.00
#
_symmetry.space_group_name_H-M   'P 1'
#
loop_
_entity.id
_entity.type
_entity.pdbx_description
1 polymer ?
#
loop_
_entity_poly.entity_id
_entity_poly.type
_entity_poly.pdbx_seq_one_letter_code
_entity_poly.pdbx_strand_id
1 'polypeptide(L)'
;MREIVTWELAQKYFIDPTFGGALVPNVPNVFSATEDLTGIAFLDDARRLSPLISRLRISTTSHTDVEWDVDYDFHLSHINMSTALVNFRAGPFTVGGGDAFLQAPGENVETSPALFNQFRLLFGYGYPNKRGFSMATNVGFDANLNFLQYASAQTTYNWDCCGLSFEYRRFALGEVRNENQYRFTFALANIGGFGNLRRDARLF
;
A
#
# COMPACT_ATOMS: atom_id res chain seq x y z
N MET A 1 24.85 10.63 -4.40
CA MET A 1 24.88 9.18 -4.13
C MET A 1 23.51 8.64 -4.50
N ARG A 2 23.40 7.56 -5.24
CA ARG A 2 22.13 6.97 -5.67
C ARG A 2 21.92 5.65 -4.93
N GLU A 3 20.78 5.47 -4.29
CA GLU A 3 20.39 4.18 -3.73
C GLU A 3 20.01 3.24 -4.87
N ILE A 4 20.69 2.10 -4.93
CA ILE A 4 20.45 1.08 -5.95
C ILE A 4 19.51 0.01 -5.39
N VAL A 5 19.71 -0.35 -4.13
CA VAL A 5 18.90 -1.34 -3.43
C VAL A 5 18.49 -0.79 -2.08
N THR A 6 17.21 -0.82 -1.80
CA THR A 6 16.64 -0.56 -0.47
C THR A 6 15.85 -1.79 -0.06
N TRP A 7 16.16 -2.32 1.10
CA TRP A 7 15.45 -3.47 1.66
C TRP A 7 15.02 -3.14 3.08
N GLU A 8 13.71 -3.15 3.29
CA GLU A 8 13.08 -2.89 4.58
C GLU A 8 12.41 -4.17 5.09
N LEU A 9 12.65 -4.47 6.36
CA LEU A 9 11.96 -5.53 7.08
C LEU A 9 11.23 -4.91 8.25
N ALA A 10 9.95 -5.22 8.39
CA ALA A 10 9.11 -4.73 9.47
C ALA A 10 8.31 -5.88 10.10
N GLN A 11 8.29 -5.87 11.43
CA GLN A 11 7.47 -6.80 12.22
C GLN A 11 7.01 -6.08 13.48
N LYS A 12 5.75 -6.30 13.88
CA LYS A 12 5.20 -5.74 15.11
C LYS A 12 5.15 -6.80 16.19
N TYR A 13 5.53 -6.38 17.40
CA TYR A 13 5.32 -7.16 18.60
C TYR A 13 4.23 -6.49 19.44
N PHE A 14 3.15 -7.20 19.70
CA PHE A 14 2.05 -6.74 20.53
C PHE A 14 2.30 -7.16 21.98
N ILE A 15 2.54 -6.19 22.86
CA ILE A 15 2.70 -6.44 24.31
C ILE A 15 1.41 -7.03 24.86
N ASP A 16 0.28 -6.44 24.51
CA ASP A 16 -1.05 -7.00 24.73
C ASP A 16 -1.57 -7.54 23.39
N PRO A 17 -1.70 -8.86 23.22
CA PRO A 17 -2.17 -9.45 21.97
C PRO A 17 -3.62 -9.09 21.67
N THR A 18 -4.37 -8.57 22.64
CA THR A 18 -5.77 -8.16 22.47
C THR A 18 -5.91 -6.69 22.05
N PHE A 19 -4.81 -5.95 22.00
CA PHE A 19 -4.81 -4.55 21.64
C PHE A 19 -5.02 -4.34 20.14
N GLY A 20 -5.78 -3.31 19.78
CA GLY A 20 -5.90 -2.83 18.40
C GLY A 20 -7.08 -3.38 17.61
N GLY A 21 -8.02 -4.07 18.23
CA GLY A 21 -9.23 -4.54 17.56
C GLY A 21 -8.98 -5.67 16.54
N ALA A 22 -7.80 -6.30 16.57
CA ALA A 22 -7.48 -7.49 15.78
C ALA A 22 -8.35 -8.71 16.14
N LEU A 23 -9.42 -8.47 16.89
CA LEU A 23 -10.18 -9.52 17.59
C LEU A 23 -11.61 -9.66 17.09
N VAL A 24 -12.04 -8.80 16.18
CA VAL A 24 -13.37 -8.94 15.60
C VAL A 24 -13.21 -9.71 14.30
N PRO A 25 -13.64 -10.96 14.23
CA PRO A 25 -13.59 -11.73 13.00
C PRO A 25 -14.26 -10.95 11.87
N ASN A 26 -13.63 -10.95 10.69
CA ASN A 26 -14.13 -10.28 9.47
C ASN A 26 -14.19 -8.74 9.52
N VAL A 27 -13.58 -8.12 10.53
CA VAL A 27 -13.40 -6.66 10.55
C VAL A 27 -11.93 -6.34 10.30
N PRO A 28 -11.58 -5.68 9.18
CA PRO A 28 -10.21 -5.31 8.91
C PRO A 28 -9.70 -4.33 9.95
N ASN A 29 -8.47 -4.52 10.42
CA ASN A 29 -7.83 -3.60 11.32
C ASN A 29 -7.52 -2.29 10.60
N VAL A 30 -7.76 -1.16 11.24
CA VAL A 30 -7.44 0.16 10.71
C VAL A 30 -6.02 0.53 11.14
N PHE A 31 -5.06 0.35 10.23
CA PHE A 31 -3.67 0.75 10.44
C PHE A 31 -3.28 1.95 9.56
N SER A 32 -2.00 2.33 9.64
CA SER A 32 -1.47 3.38 8.76
C SER A 32 -1.57 2.98 7.29
N ALA A 33 -1.54 3.98 6.41
CA ALA A 33 -1.73 3.81 4.97
C ALA A 33 -0.77 2.81 4.31
N THR A 34 0.44 2.67 4.85
CA THR A 34 1.47 1.74 4.38
C THR A 34 1.15 0.28 4.72
N GLU A 35 0.23 0.05 5.63
CA GLU A 35 -0.14 -1.28 6.12
C GLU A 35 -1.51 -1.75 5.64
N ASP A 36 -2.21 -0.91 4.85
CA ASP A 36 -3.60 -1.16 4.43
C ASP A 36 -3.82 -2.45 3.63
N LEU A 37 -2.79 -2.97 3.00
CA LEU A 37 -2.83 -4.22 2.23
C LEU A 37 -1.82 -5.25 2.73
N THR A 38 -1.38 -5.15 3.97
CA THR A 38 -0.48 -6.11 4.60
C THR A 38 -1.26 -7.10 5.46
N GLY A 39 -0.66 -8.24 5.77
CA GLY A 39 -1.27 -9.22 6.69
C GLY A 39 -1.52 -8.68 8.09
N ILE A 40 -0.88 -7.55 8.46
CA ILE A 40 -1.19 -6.84 9.71
C ILE A 40 -2.62 -6.29 9.68
N ALA A 41 -3.06 -5.78 8.52
CA ALA A 41 -4.42 -5.25 8.37
C ALA A 41 -5.50 -6.35 8.36
N PHE A 42 -5.11 -7.60 8.09
CA PHE A 42 -6.00 -8.74 7.97
C PHE A 42 -5.75 -9.82 9.04
N LEU A 43 -5.22 -9.42 10.21
CA LEU A 43 -5.11 -10.34 11.34
C LEU A 43 -6.51 -10.77 11.80
N ASP A 44 -6.65 -12.04 11.99
CA ASP A 44 -7.91 -12.73 12.34
C ASP A 44 -7.98 -13.17 13.80
N ASP A 45 -6.83 -13.29 14.46
CA ASP A 45 -6.74 -13.72 15.85
C ASP A 45 -5.78 -12.86 16.68
N ALA A 46 -5.91 -13.00 18.00
CA ALA A 46 -5.03 -12.35 18.96
C ALA A 46 -3.68 -13.04 19.00
N ARG A 47 -2.62 -12.33 18.58
CA ARG A 47 -1.26 -12.86 18.57
C ARG A 47 -0.23 -11.82 19.02
N ARG A 48 0.93 -12.28 19.45
CA ARG A 48 2.02 -11.39 19.88
C ARG A 48 2.91 -10.91 18.75
N LEU A 49 3.08 -11.69 17.70
CA LEU A 49 3.89 -11.35 16.55
C LEU A 49 3.02 -11.17 15.32
N SER A 50 3.20 -10.06 14.65
CA SER A 50 2.60 -9.84 13.33
C SER A 50 3.31 -10.68 12.27
N PRO A 51 2.71 -10.85 11.08
CA PRO A 51 3.44 -11.27 9.89
C PRO A 51 4.69 -10.41 9.66
N LEU A 52 5.71 -10.98 9.02
CA LEU A 52 6.91 -10.28 8.60
C LEU A 52 6.63 -9.60 7.26
N ILE A 53 6.79 -8.29 7.21
CA ILE A 53 6.68 -7.49 6.01
C ILE A 53 8.09 -7.27 5.46
N SER A 54 8.32 -7.65 4.21
CA SER A 54 9.56 -7.43 3.47
C SER A 54 9.27 -6.55 2.26
N ARG A 55 9.95 -5.42 2.15
CA ARG A 55 9.89 -4.50 1.01
C ARG A 55 11.24 -4.38 0.37
N LEU A 56 11.38 -4.85 -0.84
CA LEU A 56 12.60 -4.79 -1.62
C LEU A 56 12.38 -3.84 -2.80
N ARG A 57 13.17 -2.79 -2.87
CA ARG A 57 13.21 -1.88 -4.01
C ARG A 57 14.58 -1.90 -4.67
N ILE A 58 14.61 -2.12 -5.97
CA ILE A 58 15.82 -2.15 -6.78
C ILE A 58 15.71 -1.10 -7.88
N SER A 59 16.53 -0.06 -7.80
CA SER A 59 16.62 0.99 -8.83
C SER A 59 17.66 0.60 -9.87
N THR A 60 17.24 -0.15 -10.91
CA THR A 60 18.15 -0.67 -11.94
C THR A 60 18.76 0.45 -12.79
N THR A 61 17.98 1.46 -13.14
CA THR A 61 18.45 2.65 -13.86
C THR A 61 17.91 3.92 -13.21
N SER A 62 18.23 5.10 -13.74
CA SER A 62 17.62 6.37 -13.29
C SER A 62 16.13 6.48 -13.66
N HIS A 63 15.65 5.58 -14.50
CA HIS A 63 14.32 5.61 -15.09
C HIS A 63 13.48 4.39 -14.75
N THR A 64 14.10 3.36 -14.18
CA THR A 64 13.42 2.08 -13.91
C THR A 64 13.70 1.62 -12.50
N ASP A 65 12.67 1.30 -11.78
CA ASP A 65 12.73 0.64 -10.48
C ASP A 65 11.80 -0.56 -10.44
N VAL A 66 12.21 -1.54 -9.66
CA VAL A 66 11.44 -2.74 -9.35
C VAL A 66 11.18 -2.75 -7.86
N GLU A 67 9.95 -2.96 -7.47
CA GLU A 67 9.51 -3.06 -6.08
C GLU A 67 8.84 -4.40 -5.87
N TRP A 68 9.24 -5.10 -4.81
CA TRP A 68 8.66 -6.37 -4.43
C TRP A 68 8.37 -6.38 -2.94
N ASP A 69 7.09 -6.38 -2.62
CA ASP A 69 6.57 -6.45 -1.27
C ASP A 69 6.06 -7.85 -1.01
N VAL A 70 6.51 -8.45 0.09
CA VAL A 70 6.08 -9.77 0.54
C VAL A 70 5.72 -9.71 2.01
N ASP A 71 4.64 -10.36 2.34
CA ASP A 71 4.15 -10.50 3.69
C ASP A 71 4.02 -11.98 4.02
N TYR A 72 4.82 -12.43 5.00
CA TYR A 72 4.91 -13.82 5.40
C TYR A 72 4.40 -14.02 6.83
N ASP A 73 3.42 -14.88 6.99
CA ASP A 73 2.89 -15.24 8.28
C ASP A 73 3.57 -16.50 8.82
N PHE A 74 4.39 -16.33 9.87
CA PHE A 74 5.06 -17.46 10.53
C PHE A 74 4.11 -18.38 11.28
N HIS A 75 2.96 -17.87 11.73
CA HIS A 75 1.99 -18.65 12.49
C HIS A 75 1.27 -19.65 11.60
N LEU A 76 0.86 -19.18 10.43
CA LEU A 76 0.17 -19.98 9.42
C LEU A 76 1.12 -20.59 8.38
N SER A 77 2.41 -20.22 8.40
CA SER A 77 3.46 -20.71 7.49
C SER A 77 3.13 -20.48 6.01
N HIS A 78 2.50 -19.33 5.68
CA HIS A 78 2.19 -18.98 4.30
C HIS A 78 2.44 -17.48 3.98
N ILE A 79 2.43 -17.17 2.70
CA ILE A 79 2.50 -15.79 2.21
C ILE A 79 1.09 -15.21 2.20
N ASN A 80 0.86 -14.15 2.99
CA ASN A 80 -0.42 -13.43 3.00
C ASN A 80 -0.54 -12.49 1.82
N MET A 81 0.56 -11.85 1.42
CA MET A 81 0.59 -10.91 0.32
C MET A 81 1.92 -11.00 -0.43
N SER A 82 1.85 -10.87 -1.73
CA SER A 82 3.00 -10.62 -2.59
C SER A 82 2.62 -9.62 -3.67
N THR A 83 3.35 -8.51 -3.76
CA THR A 83 3.14 -7.50 -4.80
C THR A 83 4.46 -7.23 -5.49
N ALA A 84 4.52 -7.45 -6.79
CA ALA A 84 5.67 -7.15 -7.62
C ALA A 84 5.29 -6.06 -8.62
N LEU A 85 5.99 -4.94 -8.60
CA LEU A 85 5.76 -3.78 -9.47
C LEU A 85 7.04 -3.39 -10.20
N VAL A 86 6.89 -3.05 -11.46
CA VAL A 86 7.97 -2.45 -12.27
C VAL A 86 7.51 -1.08 -12.70
N ASN A 87 8.29 -0.06 -12.38
CA ASN A 87 8.00 1.33 -12.71
C ASN A 87 9.03 1.85 -13.71
N PHE A 88 8.53 2.57 -14.69
CA PHE A 88 9.35 3.26 -15.70
C PHE A 88 9.01 4.75 -15.72
N ARG A 89 10.05 5.60 -15.71
CA ARG A 89 9.92 7.05 -15.72
C ARG A 89 10.49 7.64 -17.01
N ALA A 90 9.68 8.42 -17.71
CA ALA A 90 10.06 9.18 -18.91
C ALA A 90 9.69 10.66 -18.72
N GLY A 91 10.68 11.50 -18.38
CA GLY A 91 10.44 12.90 -18.07
C GLY A 91 9.49 13.06 -16.87
N PRO A 92 8.36 13.79 -17.03
CA PRO A 92 7.38 13.95 -15.97
C PRO A 92 6.41 12.75 -15.83
N PHE A 93 6.45 11.78 -16.72
CA PHE A 93 5.56 10.65 -16.73
C PHE A 93 6.19 9.45 -16.03
N THR A 94 5.41 8.77 -15.21
CA THR A 94 5.74 7.48 -14.61
C THR A 94 4.64 6.50 -15.00
N VAL A 95 5.03 5.34 -15.50
CA VAL A 95 4.12 4.23 -15.81
C VAL A 95 4.66 3.01 -15.09
N GLY A 96 3.80 2.30 -14.40
CA GLY A 96 4.15 1.07 -13.71
C GLY A 96 3.12 0.00 -13.95
N GLY A 97 3.54 -1.22 -13.78
CA GLY A 97 2.66 -2.37 -13.84
C GLY A 97 3.23 -3.54 -13.07
N GLY A 98 2.36 -4.44 -12.68
CA GLY A 98 2.78 -5.59 -11.91
C GLY A 98 1.62 -6.48 -11.50
N ASP A 99 1.95 -7.40 -10.63
CA ASP A 99 1.03 -8.39 -10.08
C ASP A 99 0.94 -8.24 -8.57
N ALA A 100 -0.23 -8.49 -8.02
CA ALA A 100 -0.46 -8.52 -6.59
C ALA A 100 -1.34 -9.70 -6.20
N PHE A 101 -0.82 -10.49 -5.31
CA PHE A 101 -1.52 -11.58 -4.66
C PHE A 101 -1.83 -11.17 -3.20
N LEU A 102 -3.05 -11.43 -2.76
CA LEU A 102 -3.48 -11.24 -1.38
C LEU A 102 -4.32 -12.43 -0.95
N GLN A 103 -3.95 -13.01 0.17
CA GLN A 103 -4.73 -14.01 0.90
C GLN A 103 -5.24 -13.37 2.18
N ALA A 104 -6.53 -13.09 2.23
CA ALA A 104 -7.18 -12.51 3.40
C ALA A 104 -7.95 -13.58 4.18
N PRO A 105 -8.19 -13.38 5.50
CA PRO A 105 -9.10 -14.22 6.25
C PRO A 105 -10.47 -14.26 5.58
N GLY A 106 -10.99 -15.45 5.35
CA GLY A 106 -12.37 -15.67 4.91
C GLY A 106 -13.28 -15.98 6.10
N GLU A 107 -14.48 -16.46 5.81
CA GLU A 107 -15.47 -16.86 6.84
C GLU A 107 -14.94 -17.97 7.75
N ASN A 108 -14.03 -18.80 7.21
CA ASN A 108 -13.23 -19.78 7.95
C ASN A 108 -11.79 -19.71 7.44
N VAL A 109 -10.91 -19.06 8.19
CA VAL A 109 -9.51 -18.77 7.82
C VAL A 109 -8.71 -20.01 7.40
N GLU A 110 -8.91 -21.11 8.10
CA GLU A 110 -8.17 -22.36 7.84
C GLU A 110 -8.71 -23.15 6.64
N THR A 111 -9.99 -22.99 6.32
CA THR A 111 -10.68 -23.83 5.30
C THR A 111 -11.09 -23.08 4.04
N SER A 112 -11.23 -21.77 4.09
CA SER A 112 -11.71 -20.97 2.96
C SER A 112 -11.16 -19.55 2.99
N PRO A 113 -9.83 -19.36 2.79
CA PRO A 113 -9.25 -18.03 2.69
C PRO A 113 -9.77 -17.30 1.44
N ALA A 114 -10.02 -16.01 1.58
CA ALA A 114 -10.33 -15.18 0.44
C ALA A 114 -9.04 -14.87 -0.34
N LEU A 115 -8.98 -15.33 -1.59
CA LEU A 115 -7.82 -15.15 -2.47
C LEU A 115 -8.12 -14.05 -3.49
N PHE A 116 -7.22 -13.09 -3.59
CA PHE A 116 -7.29 -12.00 -4.56
C PHE A 116 -6.03 -11.99 -5.41
N ASN A 117 -6.21 -12.04 -6.72
CA ASN A 117 -5.15 -11.88 -7.70
C ASN A 117 -5.43 -10.64 -8.54
N GLN A 118 -4.53 -9.68 -8.51
CA GLN A 118 -4.73 -8.40 -9.17
C GLN A 118 -3.59 -8.10 -10.13
N PHE A 119 -3.93 -7.68 -11.34
CA PHE A 119 -3.01 -6.88 -12.14
C PHE A 119 -3.06 -5.44 -11.66
N ARG A 120 -1.90 -4.88 -11.33
CA ARG A 120 -1.77 -3.49 -10.92
C ARG A 120 -1.18 -2.66 -12.03
N LEU A 121 -1.77 -1.48 -12.22
CA LEU A 121 -1.28 -0.47 -13.15
C LEU A 121 -1.12 0.84 -12.40
N LEU A 122 0.04 1.45 -12.54
CA LEU A 122 0.37 2.75 -11.98
C LEU A 122 0.62 3.75 -13.11
N PHE A 123 0.01 4.90 -13.01
CA PHE A 123 0.29 6.04 -13.87
C PHE A 123 0.55 7.27 -13.01
N GLY A 124 1.65 7.97 -13.28
CA GLY A 124 2.02 9.19 -12.59
C GLY A 124 2.41 10.30 -13.57
N TYR A 125 2.15 11.52 -13.15
CA TYR A 125 2.56 12.73 -13.85
C TYR A 125 3.15 13.75 -12.87
N GLY A 126 4.22 14.40 -13.28
CA GLY A 126 4.89 15.43 -12.51
C GLY A 126 5.95 14.90 -11.55
N TYR A 127 6.40 15.79 -10.68
CA TYR A 127 7.44 15.49 -9.70
C TYR A 127 6.90 15.86 -8.31
N PRO A 128 6.58 14.88 -7.46
CA PRO A 128 5.90 15.14 -6.17
C PRO A 128 6.74 15.96 -5.20
N ASN A 129 8.06 16.06 -5.43
CA ASN A 129 8.97 16.82 -4.58
C ASN A 129 9.41 18.17 -5.19
N LYS A 130 8.90 18.53 -6.38
CA LYS A 130 9.19 19.80 -7.03
C LYS A 130 7.96 20.71 -6.98
N ARG A 131 8.19 22.01 -7.18
CA ARG A 131 7.11 22.98 -7.35
C ARG A 131 6.25 22.63 -8.56
N GLY A 132 4.95 22.79 -8.41
CA GLY A 132 3.96 22.54 -9.43
C GLY A 132 3.02 21.40 -9.10
N PHE A 133 2.28 20.97 -10.10
CA PHE A 133 1.28 19.92 -10.01
C PHE A 133 1.90 18.55 -10.27
N SER A 134 1.49 17.56 -9.49
CA SER A 134 1.75 16.15 -9.74
C SER A 134 0.51 15.33 -9.41
N MET A 135 0.36 14.20 -10.10
CA MET A 135 -0.71 13.24 -9.83
C MET A 135 -0.22 11.82 -10.04
N ALA A 136 -0.82 10.89 -9.32
CA ALA A 136 -0.62 9.47 -9.52
C ALA A 136 -1.93 8.71 -9.35
N THR A 137 -2.07 7.64 -10.11
CA THR A 137 -3.16 6.69 -9.98
C THR A 137 -2.60 5.28 -9.92
N ASN A 138 -3.18 4.45 -9.08
CA ASN A 138 -2.86 3.03 -8.99
C ASN A 138 -4.18 2.26 -8.99
N VAL A 139 -4.31 1.31 -9.89
CA VAL A 139 -5.50 0.48 -10.03
C VAL A 139 -5.13 -0.99 -9.96
N GLY A 140 -5.91 -1.77 -9.23
CA GLY A 140 -5.80 -3.21 -9.13
C GLY A 140 -7.04 -3.89 -9.71
N PHE A 141 -6.84 -4.64 -10.77
CA PHE A 141 -7.89 -5.31 -11.52
C PHE A 141 -7.74 -6.82 -11.41
N ASP A 142 -8.82 -7.50 -11.03
CA ASP A 142 -8.87 -8.95 -11.05
C ASP A 142 -9.30 -9.43 -12.43
N ALA A 143 -8.38 -10.07 -13.14
CA ALA A 143 -8.64 -10.55 -14.49
C ALA A 143 -9.57 -11.77 -14.52
N ASN A 144 -9.63 -12.56 -13.45
CA ASN A 144 -10.48 -13.73 -13.40
C ASN A 144 -11.95 -13.35 -13.16
N LEU A 145 -12.16 -12.39 -12.26
CA LEU A 145 -13.50 -11.89 -11.91
C LEU A 145 -13.95 -10.72 -12.78
N ASN A 146 -13.06 -10.20 -13.63
CA ASN A 146 -13.29 -9.03 -14.48
C ASN A 146 -13.79 -7.80 -13.70
N PHE A 147 -13.16 -7.54 -12.56
CA PHE A 147 -13.63 -6.57 -11.58
C PHE A 147 -12.48 -5.71 -11.02
N LEU A 148 -12.75 -4.41 -10.83
CA LEU A 148 -11.82 -3.46 -10.21
C LEU A 148 -11.88 -3.59 -8.70
N GLN A 149 -10.85 -4.20 -8.10
CA GLN A 149 -10.77 -4.46 -6.66
C GLN A 149 -10.14 -3.32 -5.86
N TYR A 150 -9.26 -2.56 -6.51
CA TYR A 150 -8.55 -1.46 -5.88
C TYR A 150 -8.38 -0.30 -6.84
N ALA A 151 -8.58 0.90 -6.36
CA ALA A 151 -8.24 2.12 -7.08
C ALA A 151 -7.76 3.18 -6.10
N SER A 152 -6.68 3.85 -6.44
CA SER A 152 -6.27 5.07 -5.73
C SER A 152 -5.89 6.16 -6.72
N ALA A 153 -6.20 7.39 -6.36
CA ALA A 153 -5.82 8.59 -7.10
C ALA A 153 -5.31 9.62 -6.12
N GLN A 154 -4.09 10.08 -6.33
CA GLN A 154 -3.44 11.11 -5.52
C GLN A 154 -3.11 12.30 -6.39
N THR A 155 -3.37 13.50 -5.89
CA THR A 155 -2.94 14.76 -6.50
C THR A 155 -2.15 15.56 -5.48
N THR A 156 -1.11 16.25 -5.94
CA THR A 156 -0.30 17.12 -5.11
C THR A 156 0.02 18.39 -5.85
N TYR A 157 -0.09 19.51 -5.15
CA TYR A 157 0.36 20.80 -5.65
C TYR A 157 1.34 21.41 -4.64
N ASN A 158 2.56 21.69 -5.10
CA ASN A 158 3.61 22.28 -4.29
C ASN A 158 3.90 23.71 -4.72
N TRP A 159 3.93 24.61 -3.73
CA TRP A 159 4.46 25.97 -3.83
C TRP A 159 5.88 26.01 -3.24
N ASP A 160 6.46 27.18 -3.19
CA ASP A 160 7.81 27.35 -2.63
C ASP A 160 7.85 27.07 -1.12
N CYS A 161 6.79 27.43 -0.40
CA CYS A 161 6.69 27.30 1.07
C CYS A 161 5.79 26.15 1.54
N CYS A 162 4.94 25.62 0.68
CA CYS A 162 3.89 24.72 1.12
C CYS A 162 3.48 23.72 0.03
N GLY A 163 2.83 22.66 0.45
CA GLY A 163 2.26 21.66 -0.44
C GLY A 163 0.88 21.20 0.07
N LEU A 164 -0.01 20.95 -0.85
CA LEU A 164 -1.31 20.36 -0.61
C LEU A 164 -1.40 19.06 -1.38
N SER A 165 -1.72 17.99 -0.67
CA SER A 165 -1.96 16.67 -1.27
C SER A 165 -3.34 16.18 -0.91
N PHE A 166 -3.99 15.56 -1.88
CA PHE A 166 -5.26 14.90 -1.71
C PHE A 166 -5.18 13.51 -2.32
N GLU A 167 -5.72 12.51 -1.63
CA GLU A 167 -5.79 11.12 -2.08
C GLU A 167 -7.20 10.58 -1.88
N TYR A 168 -7.69 9.91 -2.90
CA TYR A 168 -8.87 9.06 -2.86
C TYR A 168 -8.44 7.61 -3.05
N ARG A 169 -8.94 6.72 -2.19
CA ARG A 169 -8.78 5.27 -2.32
C ARG A 169 -10.13 4.57 -2.27
N ARG A 170 -10.26 3.58 -3.11
CA ARG A 170 -11.37 2.65 -3.10
C ARG A 170 -10.86 1.22 -2.95
N PHE A 171 -11.41 0.52 -1.98
CA PHE A 171 -11.26 -0.92 -1.82
C PHE A 171 -12.61 -1.57 -2.13
N ALA A 172 -12.59 -2.62 -2.95
CA ALA A 172 -13.76 -3.38 -3.33
C ALA A 172 -13.39 -4.87 -3.31
N LEU A 173 -13.01 -5.36 -2.13
CA LEU A 173 -12.61 -6.73 -1.86
C LEU A 173 -13.78 -7.56 -1.28
N GLY A 174 -14.98 -7.31 -1.75
CA GLY A 174 -16.18 -8.00 -1.29
C GLY A 174 -16.46 -7.78 0.20
N GLU A 175 -16.71 -8.85 0.93
CA GLU A 175 -17.00 -8.80 2.38
C GLU A 175 -15.76 -8.49 3.21
N VAL A 176 -14.57 -8.76 2.68
CA VAL A 176 -13.30 -8.52 3.40
C VAL A 176 -13.06 -7.04 3.61
N ARG A 177 -13.23 -6.23 2.56
CA ARG A 177 -13.07 -4.78 2.64
C ARG A 177 -13.79 -4.09 1.49
N ASN A 178 -14.78 -3.29 1.80
CA ASN A 178 -15.53 -2.50 0.81
C ASN A 178 -15.73 -1.09 1.36
N GLU A 179 -14.78 -0.19 1.05
CA GLU A 179 -14.79 1.17 1.56
C GLU A 179 -14.14 2.19 0.63
N ASN A 180 -14.51 3.44 0.83
CA ASN A 180 -13.87 4.58 0.20
C ASN A 180 -13.14 5.40 1.27
N GLN A 181 -11.90 5.77 1.01
CA GLN A 181 -11.10 6.58 1.90
C GLN A 181 -10.71 7.89 1.22
N TYR A 182 -10.78 8.97 1.98
CA TYR A 182 -10.32 10.30 1.57
C TYR A 182 -9.23 10.76 2.51
N ARG A 183 -8.10 11.15 1.97
CA ARG A 183 -6.94 11.60 2.73
C ARG A 183 -6.44 12.92 2.18
N PHE A 184 -5.93 13.76 3.06
CA PHE A 184 -5.33 15.02 2.68
C PHE A 184 -4.11 15.31 3.55
N THR A 185 -3.20 16.10 3.02
CA THR A 185 -2.08 16.67 3.78
C THR A 185 -1.81 18.07 3.29
N PHE A 186 -1.66 18.99 4.22
CA PHE A 186 -1.09 20.30 4.02
C PHE A 186 0.29 20.32 4.68
N ALA A 187 1.32 20.59 3.90
CA ALA A 187 2.70 20.62 4.37
C ALA A 187 3.26 22.04 4.27
N LEU A 188 3.94 22.48 5.33
CA LEU A 188 4.69 23.74 5.37
C LEU A 188 6.18 23.42 5.42
N ALA A 189 6.96 24.10 4.56
CA ALA A 189 8.40 23.93 4.54
C ALA A 189 9.00 24.31 5.92
N ASN A 190 9.89 23.46 6.41
CA ASN A 190 10.59 23.62 7.69
C ASN A 190 9.72 23.59 8.98
N ILE A 191 8.41 23.42 8.87
CA ILE A 191 7.50 23.38 10.03
C ILE A 191 6.91 21.98 10.20
N GLY A 192 6.49 21.35 9.10
CA GLY A 192 5.88 20.02 9.14
C GLY A 192 4.60 19.93 8.32
N GLY A 193 3.87 18.82 8.47
CA GLY A 193 2.61 18.57 7.77
C GLY A 193 1.45 18.36 8.72
N PHE A 194 0.27 18.73 8.26
CA PHE A 194 -1.00 18.51 8.90
C PHE A 194 -1.93 17.75 7.97
N GLY A 195 -2.60 16.73 8.46
CA GLY A 195 -3.53 15.89 7.71
C GLY A 195 -3.38 14.41 8.02
N ASN A 196 -4.19 13.59 7.36
CA ASN A 196 -4.23 12.14 7.54
C ASN A 196 -3.48 11.36 6.44
N LEU A 197 -2.96 12.04 5.40
CA LEU A 197 -2.10 11.45 4.39
C LEU A 197 -0.63 11.60 4.82
N ARG A 198 0.02 10.52 5.17
CA ARG A 198 1.43 10.53 5.55
C ARG A 198 2.34 10.64 4.33
N ARG A 199 3.54 11.19 4.53
CA ARG A 199 4.50 11.45 3.44
C ARG A 199 5.04 10.16 2.81
N ASP A 200 5.18 9.13 3.58
CA ASP A 200 5.59 7.77 3.20
C ASP A 200 4.51 6.97 2.44
N ALA A 201 3.26 7.42 2.48
CA ALA A 201 2.16 6.84 1.74
C ALA A 201 1.98 7.40 0.32
N ARG A 202 3.00 8.10 -0.22
CA ARG A 202 2.93 8.63 -1.59
C ARG A 202 3.03 7.50 -2.61
N LEU A 203 2.28 7.64 -3.69
CA LEU A 203 2.21 6.62 -4.73
C LEU A 203 3.45 6.57 -5.64
N PHE A 204 4.32 7.63 -5.64
CA PHE A 204 5.54 7.70 -6.45
C PHE A 204 6.51 8.78 -5.94
#